data_37ac7360dcec8096b05ff90ddf7c08d5
#
_entry.id   37ac7360dcec8096b05ff90ddf7c08d5
#
_cell.length_a   1.000
_cell.length_b   1.000
_cell.length_c   1.000
_cell.angle_alpha   90.00
_cell.angle_beta   90.00
_cell.angle_gamma   90.00
#
_symmetry.space_group_name_H-M   'P 1'
#
loop_
_entity.id
_entity.type
_entity.pdbx_description
1 polymer ?
#
loop_
_entity_poly.entity_id
_entity_poly.type
_entity_poly.pdbx_seq_one_letter_code
_entity_poly.pdbx_strand_id
1 'polypeptide(L)'
;MSTILPRYVEIAVNLSDPMFRGVYHEKKKHTDDLDQVLTRASNAGVDAQIITAGSLAEVHDVLRLADTKRGLFATAGCHPTRSTELESYGAPAYMNALKDVILANPCIVAV
;
A
#
# COMPACT_ATOMS: atom_id res chain seq x y z
N MET A 1 -13.80 35.96 1.81
CA MET A 1 -14.52 34.67 1.94
C MET A 1 -13.52 33.54 1.78
N SER A 2 -13.38 32.71 2.79
CA SER A 2 -12.47 31.57 2.70
C SER A 2 -13.11 30.46 1.84
N THR A 3 -12.34 29.92 0.92
CA THR A 3 -12.76 28.76 0.15
C THR A 3 -12.29 27.49 0.86
N ILE A 4 -13.22 26.61 1.20
CA ILE A 4 -12.88 25.31 1.76
C ILE A 4 -12.61 24.38 0.57
N LEU A 5 -11.35 23.96 0.43
CA LEU A 5 -10.98 22.95 -0.56
C LEU A 5 -11.39 21.57 -0.06
N PRO A 6 -11.92 20.71 -0.94
CA PRO A 6 -12.23 19.34 -0.55
C PRO A 6 -10.96 18.60 -0.11
N ARG A 7 -11.13 17.75 0.90
CA ARG A 7 -10.07 16.86 1.39
C ARG A 7 -10.46 15.43 1.06
N TYR A 8 -9.46 14.60 0.80
CA TYR A 8 -9.68 13.24 0.33
C TYR A 8 -8.89 12.24 1.15
N VAL A 9 -9.44 11.06 1.28
CA VAL A 9 -8.73 9.86 1.72
C VAL A 9 -8.79 8.87 0.56
N GLU A 10 -7.62 8.53 0.04
CA GLU A 10 -7.50 7.56 -1.03
C GLU A 10 -7.54 6.16 -0.43
N ILE A 11 -8.43 5.31 -0.91
CA ILE A 11 -8.51 3.92 -0.49
C ILE A 11 -8.08 3.00 -1.64
N ALA A 12 -7.48 1.85 -1.29
CA ALA A 12 -7.07 0.84 -2.28
C ALA A 12 -6.07 1.36 -3.33
N VAL A 13 -5.15 2.24 -2.93
CA VAL A 13 -4.11 2.72 -3.83
C VAL A 13 -2.95 1.70 -3.92
N ASN A 14 -2.33 1.57 -5.09
CA ASN A 14 -1.27 0.59 -5.34
C ASN A 14 0.14 1.20 -5.36
N LEU A 15 0.46 2.04 -4.38
CA LEU A 15 1.74 2.77 -4.35
C LEU A 15 2.98 1.88 -4.25
N SER A 16 2.83 0.60 -3.89
CA SER A 16 3.94 -0.35 -3.89
C SER A 16 4.29 -0.91 -5.27
N ASP A 17 3.50 -0.58 -6.29
CA ASP A 17 3.77 -1.04 -7.65
C ASP A 17 5.09 -0.45 -8.16
N PRO A 18 5.95 -1.27 -8.81
CA PRO A 18 7.22 -0.79 -9.36
C PRO A 18 7.09 0.38 -10.34
N MET A 19 5.93 0.59 -10.95
CA MET A 19 5.69 1.72 -11.86
C MET A 19 5.96 3.08 -11.17
N PHE A 20 5.70 3.21 -9.88
CA PHE A 20 6.00 4.42 -9.12
C PHE A 20 7.50 4.61 -8.86
N ARG A 21 8.29 3.56 -9.09
CA ARG A 21 9.75 3.60 -9.04
C ARG A 21 10.37 3.66 -10.44
N GLY A 22 9.54 3.92 -11.46
CA GLY A 22 10.00 4.06 -12.83
C GLY A 22 10.14 2.74 -13.59
N VAL A 23 9.70 1.62 -13.03
CA VAL A 23 9.84 0.29 -13.64
C VAL A 23 8.49 -0.20 -14.15
N TYR A 24 8.44 -0.58 -15.42
CA TYR A 24 7.25 -1.13 -16.05
C TYR A 24 7.63 -2.35 -16.88
N HIS A 25 6.97 -3.46 -16.65
CA HIS A 25 7.31 -4.75 -17.27
C HIS A 25 8.81 -5.08 -17.13
N GLU A 26 9.31 -4.97 -15.90
CA GLU A 26 10.70 -5.27 -15.53
C GLU A 26 11.75 -4.37 -16.22
N LYS A 27 11.32 -3.32 -16.91
CA LYS A 27 12.20 -2.37 -17.59
C LYS A 27 12.07 -0.99 -16.98
N LYS A 28 13.20 -0.33 -16.75
CA LYS A 28 13.19 1.06 -16.29
C LYS A 28 12.73 1.96 -17.43
N LYS A 29 11.63 2.68 -17.21
CA LYS A 29 11.01 3.58 -18.18
C LYS A 29 11.21 5.05 -17.86
N HIS A 30 11.33 5.39 -16.58
CA HIS A 30 11.58 6.76 -16.13
C HIS A 30 12.27 6.73 -14.77
N THR A 31 12.70 7.90 -14.32
CA THR A 31 13.29 8.05 -12.98
C THR A 31 12.23 7.79 -11.91
N ASP A 32 12.65 7.22 -10.77
CA ASP A 32 11.79 7.06 -9.59
C ASP A 32 11.18 8.41 -9.23
N ASP A 33 9.85 8.50 -9.22
CA ASP A 33 9.10 9.72 -8.96
C ASP A 33 8.06 9.60 -7.86
N LEU A 34 8.17 8.57 -7.01
CA LEU A 34 7.20 8.34 -5.95
C LEU A 34 7.04 9.56 -5.04
N ASP A 35 8.12 10.21 -4.65
CA ASP A 35 8.05 11.39 -3.78
C ASP A 35 7.29 12.52 -4.45
N GLN A 36 7.48 12.73 -5.75
CA GLN A 36 6.75 13.73 -6.51
C GLN A 36 5.26 13.38 -6.64
N VAL A 37 4.94 12.10 -6.82
CA VAL A 37 3.55 11.61 -6.85
C VAL A 37 2.87 11.91 -5.53
N LEU A 38 3.50 11.60 -4.40
CA LEU A 38 2.96 11.85 -3.07
C LEU A 38 2.80 13.35 -2.79
N THR A 39 3.74 14.16 -3.23
CA THR A 39 3.67 15.63 -3.10
C THR A 39 2.49 16.19 -3.89
N ARG A 40 2.30 15.76 -5.13
CA ARG A 40 1.16 16.19 -5.94
C ARG A 40 -0.16 15.79 -5.32
N ALA A 41 -0.26 14.59 -4.79
CA ALA A 41 -1.47 14.12 -4.11
C ALA A 41 -1.77 15.00 -2.88
N SER A 42 -0.79 15.27 -2.06
CA SER A 42 -0.94 16.13 -0.88
C SER A 42 -1.39 17.54 -1.27
N ASN A 43 -0.78 18.11 -2.31
CA ASN A 43 -1.14 19.44 -2.81
C ASN A 43 -2.56 19.49 -3.39
N ALA A 44 -3.04 18.37 -3.91
CA ALA A 44 -4.41 18.24 -4.43
C ALA A 44 -5.46 18.01 -3.32
N GLY A 45 -5.04 17.86 -2.06
CA GLY A 45 -5.95 17.69 -0.93
C GLY A 45 -6.09 16.26 -0.42
N VAL A 46 -5.23 15.34 -0.84
CA VAL A 46 -5.23 13.97 -0.32
C VAL A 46 -4.50 13.95 1.02
N ASP A 47 -5.26 13.75 2.10
CA ASP A 47 -4.74 13.76 3.48
C ASP A 47 -4.14 12.43 3.88
N ALA A 48 -4.73 11.33 3.40
CA ALA A 48 -4.30 9.98 3.74
C ALA A 48 -4.51 9.04 2.56
N GLN A 49 -3.67 8.03 2.49
CA GLN A 49 -3.74 7.00 1.46
C GLN A 49 -3.61 5.63 2.11
N ILE A 50 -4.53 4.73 1.78
CA ILE A 50 -4.51 3.35 2.26
C ILE A 50 -4.00 2.48 1.13
N ILE A 51 -2.80 1.94 1.31
CA ILE A 51 -2.10 1.17 0.29
C ILE A 51 -2.53 -0.29 0.38
N THR A 52 -3.03 -0.83 -0.72
CA THR A 52 -3.46 -2.22 -0.77
C THR A 52 -2.27 -3.16 -0.91
N ALA A 53 -2.20 -4.15 -0.04
CA ALA A 53 -1.27 -5.26 -0.15
C ALA A 53 -2.04 -6.53 -0.53
N GLY A 54 -1.65 -7.17 -1.62
CA GLY A 54 -2.35 -8.33 -2.17
C GLY A 54 -1.78 -9.68 -1.75
N SER A 55 -0.69 -9.69 -0.98
CA SER A 55 -0.07 -10.92 -0.48
C SER A 55 0.69 -10.64 0.82
N LEU A 56 1.04 -11.70 1.53
CA LEU A 56 1.83 -11.58 2.75
C LEU A 56 3.18 -10.89 2.50
N ALA A 57 3.82 -11.19 1.37
CA ALA A 57 5.08 -10.54 0.99
C ALA A 57 4.88 -9.04 0.72
N GLU A 58 3.82 -8.68 0.02
CA GLU A 58 3.50 -7.27 -0.25
C GLU A 58 3.18 -6.48 1.02
N VAL A 59 2.59 -7.11 2.03
CA VAL A 59 2.32 -6.44 3.31
C VAL A 59 3.62 -5.85 3.87
N HIS A 60 4.71 -6.60 3.84
CA HIS A 60 5.99 -6.12 4.34
C HIS A 60 6.54 -4.95 3.53
N ASP A 61 6.40 -4.99 2.20
CA ASP A 61 6.80 -3.89 1.32
C ASP A 61 5.99 -2.63 1.58
N VAL A 62 4.68 -2.79 1.71
CA VAL A 62 3.76 -1.68 2.00
C VAL A 62 4.05 -1.07 3.37
N LEU A 63 4.33 -1.89 4.38
CA LEU A 63 4.68 -1.40 5.71
C LEU A 63 5.96 -0.57 5.68
N ARG A 64 6.99 -0.99 4.96
CA ARG A 64 8.21 -0.20 4.79
C ARG A 64 7.91 1.15 4.14
N LEU A 65 7.07 1.16 3.12
CA LEU A 65 6.67 2.39 2.45
C LEU A 65 5.85 3.30 3.37
N ALA A 66 4.88 2.76 4.09
CA ALA A 66 4.03 3.50 4.99
C ALA A 66 4.81 4.16 6.14
N ASP A 67 5.92 3.54 6.55
CA ASP A 67 6.78 4.06 7.60
C ASP A 67 7.60 5.28 7.17
N THR A 68 7.73 5.54 5.87
CA THR A 68 8.55 6.64 5.35
C THR A 68 7.83 7.98 5.30
N LYS A 69 6.51 8.02 5.31
CA LYS A 69 5.71 9.22 5.11
C LYS A 69 4.49 9.25 6.03
N ARG A 70 4.12 10.44 6.48
CA ARG A 70 2.86 10.65 7.21
C ARG A 70 1.67 10.47 6.28
N GLY A 71 0.58 9.94 6.81
CA GLY A 71 -0.66 9.78 6.05
C GLY A 71 -0.70 8.54 5.16
N LEU A 72 0.30 7.68 5.22
CA LEU A 72 0.28 6.39 4.54
C LEU A 72 -0.11 5.29 5.51
N PHE A 73 -1.07 4.47 5.10
CA PHE A 73 -1.60 3.34 5.85
C PHE A 73 -1.61 2.11 4.95
N ALA A 74 -1.88 0.96 5.50
CA ALA A 74 -1.81 -0.30 4.78
C ALA A 74 -3.06 -1.14 4.98
N THR A 75 -3.30 -2.05 4.05
CA THR A 75 -4.14 -3.21 4.26
C THR A 75 -3.28 -4.46 4.36
N ALA A 76 -3.82 -5.53 4.92
CA ALA A 76 -3.20 -6.84 4.89
C ALA A 76 -4.23 -7.87 4.44
N GLY A 77 -3.85 -8.74 3.53
CA GLY A 77 -4.78 -9.73 3.00
C GLY A 77 -4.15 -10.55 1.89
N CYS A 78 -4.98 -11.36 1.26
CA CYS A 78 -4.61 -12.14 0.09
C CYS A 78 -5.58 -11.82 -1.05
N HIS A 79 -5.07 -11.17 -2.08
CA HIS A 79 -5.88 -10.87 -3.27
C HIS A 79 -6.32 -12.17 -3.94
N PRO A 80 -7.54 -12.22 -4.51
CA PRO A 80 -8.02 -13.42 -5.20
C PRO A 80 -7.06 -13.97 -6.26
N THR A 81 -6.32 -13.11 -6.94
CA THR A 81 -5.31 -13.53 -7.93
C THR A 81 -4.08 -14.19 -7.31
N ARG A 82 -3.94 -14.15 -5.99
CA ARG A 82 -2.83 -14.74 -5.22
C ARG A 82 -3.27 -15.91 -4.36
N SER A 83 -4.43 -16.49 -4.60
CA SER A 83 -4.97 -17.61 -3.81
C SER A 83 -4.07 -18.84 -3.81
N THR A 84 -3.31 -19.07 -4.88
CA THR A 84 -2.34 -20.17 -4.94
C THR A 84 -1.19 -20.00 -3.94
N GLU A 85 -0.81 -18.78 -3.60
CA GLU A 85 0.19 -18.52 -2.55
C GLU A 85 -0.32 -18.98 -1.19
N LEU A 86 -1.60 -18.70 -0.91
CA LEU A 86 -2.24 -19.15 0.32
C LEU A 86 -2.25 -20.67 0.43
N GLU A 87 -2.58 -21.35 -0.65
CA GLU A 87 -2.56 -22.84 -0.70
C GLU A 87 -1.15 -23.39 -0.51
N SER A 88 -0.17 -22.83 -1.21
CA SER A 88 1.23 -23.27 -1.14
C SER A 88 1.85 -23.05 0.22
N TYR A 89 1.53 -21.94 0.87
CA TYR A 89 2.01 -21.61 2.20
C TYR A 89 1.33 -22.47 3.28
N GLY A 90 0.09 -22.93 3.01
CA GLY A 90 -0.79 -23.57 3.97
C GLY A 90 -1.75 -22.56 4.59
N ALA A 91 -3.05 -22.70 4.32
CA ALA A 91 -4.05 -21.70 4.68
C ALA A 91 -4.04 -21.33 6.18
N PRO A 92 -3.98 -22.29 7.14
CA PRO A 92 -3.93 -21.92 8.56
C PRO A 92 -2.68 -21.12 8.93
N ALA A 93 -1.51 -21.50 8.41
CA ALA A 93 -0.26 -20.81 8.68
C ALA A 93 -0.24 -19.41 8.05
N TYR A 94 -0.76 -19.28 6.84
CA TYR A 94 -0.87 -17.99 6.14
C TYR A 94 -1.80 -17.03 6.89
N MET A 95 -2.96 -17.51 7.33
CA MET A 95 -3.92 -16.70 8.10
C MET A 95 -3.34 -16.26 9.43
N ASN A 96 -2.60 -17.14 10.12
CA ASN A 96 -1.94 -16.79 11.37
C ASN A 96 -0.85 -15.71 11.14
N ALA A 97 -0.08 -15.84 10.06
CA ALA A 97 0.95 -14.84 9.72
C ALA A 97 0.32 -13.47 9.40
N LEU A 98 -0.80 -13.44 8.68
CA LEU A 98 -1.54 -12.20 8.43
C LEU A 98 -2.05 -11.59 9.73
N LYS A 99 -2.64 -12.41 10.60
CA LYS A 99 -3.13 -11.95 11.91
C LYS A 99 -2.00 -11.35 12.74
N ASP A 100 -0.87 -12.01 12.81
CA ASP A 100 0.28 -11.54 13.59
C ASP A 100 0.79 -10.19 13.08
N VAL A 101 0.90 -10.01 11.77
CA VAL A 101 1.38 -8.74 11.21
C VAL A 101 0.36 -7.62 11.41
N ILE A 102 -0.93 -7.91 11.33
CA ILE A 102 -1.99 -6.94 11.60
C ILE A 102 -1.92 -6.45 13.05
N LEU A 103 -1.81 -7.37 13.99
CA LEU A 103 -1.77 -7.03 15.41
C LEU A 103 -0.51 -6.27 15.82
N ALA A 104 0.60 -6.49 15.12
CA ALA A 104 1.87 -5.84 15.40
C ALA A 104 2.03 -4.46 14.76
N ASN A 105 1.16 -4.07 13.83
CA ASN A 105 1.34 -2.85 13.02
C ASN A 105 0.07 -2.01 12.98
N PRO A 106 -0.04 -0.98 13.85
CA PRO A 106 -1.25 -0.12 13.90
C PRO A 106 -1.57 0.61 12.59
N CYS A 107 -0.60 0.78 11.69
CA CYS A 107 -0.86 1.41 10.40
C CYS A 107 -1.64 0.50 9.43
N ILE A 108 -1.79 -0.77 9.75
CA ILE A 108 -2.71 -1.66 9.00
C ILE A 108 -4.12 -1.39 9.51
N VAL A 109 -4.94 -0.78 8.67
CA VAL A 109 -6.27 -0.28 9.06
C VAL A 109 -7.40 -1.08 8.45
N ALA A 110 -7.12 -2.01 7.54
CA ALA A 110 -8.14 -2.83 6.87
C ALA A 110 -7.58 -4.17 6.40
N VAL A 111 -8.49 -5.08 6.10
CA VAL A 111 -8.18 -6.41 5.55
C VAL A 111 -8.81 -6.53 4.17
#